data_db3742fa379ce6ebaad293c422e6d2ef
#
_entry.id   db3742fa379ce6ebaad293c422e6d2ef
#
_cell.length_a   1.000
_cell.length_b   1.000
_cell.length_c   1.000
_cell.angle_alpha   90.00
_cell.angle_beta   90.00
_cell.angle_gamma   90.00
#
_symmetry.space_group_name_H-M   'P 1'
#
loop_
_entity.id
_entity.type
_entity.pdbx_description
1 polymer ?
#
loop_
_entity_poly.entity_id
_entity_poly.type
_entity_poly.pdbx_seq_one_letter_code
_entity_poly.pdbx_strand_id
1 'polypeptide(L)'
;MNIPVCDPHFHLWNNKERLNLNLGDAVQANLPIYLAEDYAQDMDTLPEPLKRVSGVHVETVVGQMEGGFPLDTVEETTWVCNQLAPTESQYPFAIVGHVNLAKDIAYSEDLLQQHIEASEGRFRGVRMILNHHPENPDLTWPQVEHGNFLHNPIFSESIA
;
A
#
# COMPACT_ATOMS: atom_id res chain seq x y z
N MET A 1 4.60 -23.67 23.38
CA MET A 1 3.54 -23.62 22.32
C MET A 1 3.70 -22.27 21.64
N ASN A 2 3.95 -22.22 20.34
CA ASN A 2 4.08 -20.95 19.64
C ASN A 2 2.71 -20.36 19.33
N ILE A 3 2.58 -19.05 19.45
CA ILE A 3 1.37 -18.29 19.10
C ILE A 3 1.61 -17.73 17.67
N PRO A 4 0.84 -18.20 16.67
CA PRO A 4 0.99 -17.70 15.30
C PRO A 4 0.52 -16.25 15.20
N VAL A 5 1.30 -15.42 14.51
CA VAL A 5 1.01 -14.01 14.26
C VAL A 5 0.93 -13.77 12.76
N CYS A 6 -0.16 -13.21 12.28
CA CYS A 6 -0.25 -12.57 10.98
C CYS A 6 -0.03 -11.07 11.19
N ASP A 7 0.97 -10.49 10.55
CA ASP A 7 1.09 -9.03 10.50
C ASP A 7 0.06 -8.49 9.49
N PRO A 8 -0.98 -7.77 9.94
CA PRO A 8 -2.06 -7.36 9.05
C PRO A 8 -1.73 -6.12 8.23
N HIS A 9 -0.58 -5.46 8.48
CA HIS A 9 -0.28 -4.19 7.85
C HIS A 9 1.20 -3.84 7.94
N PHE A 10 1.97 -4.16 6.91
CA PHE A 10 3.34 -3.70 6.79
C PHE A 10 3.59 -3.00 5.46
N HIS A 11 4.67 -2.26 5.38
CA HIS A 11 5.12 -1.55 4.19
C HIS A 11 6.56 -1.92 3.86
N LEU A 12 6.90 -1.86 2.58
CA LEU A 12 8.28 -1.87 2.10
C LEU A 12 8.59 -0.54 1.42
N TRP A 13 9.83 -0.07 1.54
CA TRP A 13 10.26 1.22 1.03
C TRP A 13 11.57 1.08 0.26
N ASN A 14 11.63 1.62 -0.94
CA ASN A 14 12.89 1.84 -1.64
C ASN A 14 12.91 3.22 -2.28
N ASN A 15 13.33 4.20 -1.51
CA ASN A 15 13.36 5.59 -1.96
C ASN A 15 14.35 5.86 -3.08
N LYS A 16 15.39 5.04 -3.25
CA LYS A 16 16.39 5.22 -4.29
C LYS A 16 15.87 4.80 -5.67
N GLU A 17 15.02 3.79 -5.72
CA GLU A 17 14.48 3.25 -6.96
C GLU A 17 13.11 3.85 -7.32
N ARG A 18 12.34 4.28 -6.32
CA ARG A 18 10.97 4.78 -6.50
C ARG A 18 10.83 6.27 -6.15
N LEU A 19 11.82 7.05 -6.52
CA LEU A 19 12.08 8.42 -6.04
C LEU A 19 11.26 9.53 -6.69
N ASN A 20 10.01 9.35 -7.02
CA ASN A 20 9.17 10.46 -7.49
C ASN A 20 8.08 10.85 -6.47
N LEU A 21 8.46 10.82 -5.19
CA LEU A 21 7.58 11.22 -4.11
C LEU A 21 7.41 12.73 -4.07
N ASN A 22 6.19 13.21 -4.27
CA ASN A 22 5.82 14.61 -4.02
C ASN A 22 5.55 14.89 -2.52
N LEU A 23 6.33 14.28 -1.63
CA LEU A 23 6.19 14.50 -0.18
C LEU A 23 7.03 15.67 0.36
N GLY A 24 7.67 16.41 -0.53
CA GLY A 24 8.64 17.45 -0.18
C GLY A 24 10.02 16.91 0.13
N ASP A 25 11.06 17.64 -0.27
CA ASP A 25 12.46 17.20 -0.26
C ASP A 25 12.95 16.74 1.12
N ALA A 26 12.50 17.38 2.19
CA ALA A 26 12.93 17.04 3.55
C ALA A 26 12.37 15.70 4.04
N VAL A 27 11.15 15.35 3.63
CA VAL A 27 10.53 14.05 3.96
C VAL A 27 11.15 12.96 3.12
N GLN A 28 11.34 13.20 1.82
CA GLN A 28 11.96 12.25 0.89
C GLN A 28 13.39 11.86 1.30
N ALA A 29 14.20 12.85 1.72
CA ALA A 29 15.58 12.61 2.14
C ALA A 29 15.71 11.75 3.40
N ASN A 30 14.67 11.69 4.22
CA ASN A 30 14.66 11.00 5.51
C ASN A 30 13.84 9.70 5.51
N LEU A 31 13.18 9.35 4.41
CA LEU A 31 12.48 8.07 4.33
C LEU A 31 13.52 6.93 4.27
N PRO A 32 13.41 5.92 5.12
CA PRO A 32 14.34 4.80 5.14
C PRO A 32 14.19 3.94 3.87
N ILE A 33 15.25 3.22 3.54
CA ILE A 33 15.12 2.02 2.72
C ILE A 33 14.75 0.91 3.68
N TYR A 34 13.65 0.21 3.41
CA TYR A 34 13.17 -0.90 4.21
C TYR A 34 12.63 -1.98 3.27
N LEU A 35 13.38 -3.04 3.12
CA LEU A 35 13.15 -4.10 2.15
C LEU A 35 12.64 -5.37 2.82
N ALA A 36 12.37 -6.40 2.02
CA ALA A 36 11.88 -7.69 2.52
C ALA A 36 12.82 -8.34 3.54
N GLU A 37 14.13 -8.15 3.40
CA GLU A 37 15.14 -8.65 4.35
C GLU A 37 15.06 -7.93 5.70
N ASP A 38 14.88 -6.60 5.70
CA ASP A 38 14.72 -5.81 6.93
C ASP A 38 13.44 -6.22 7.66
N TYR A 39 12.34 -6.33 6.91
CA TYR A 39 11.07 -6.81 7.45
C TYR A 39 11.18 -8.23 8.03
N ALA A 40 11.85 -9.14 7.34
CA ALA A 40 12.09 -10.49 7.84
C ALA A 40 12.89 -10.48 9.14
N GLN A 41 13.96 -9.68 9.20
CA GLN A 41 14.78 -9.54 10.40
C GLN A 41 13.98 -8.99 11.58
N ASP A 42 13.17 -7.95 11.38
CA ASP A 42 12.32 -7.40 12.43
C ASP A 42 11.32 -8.45 12.95
N MET A 43 10.70 -9.20 12.06
CA MET A 43 9.74 -10.24 12.44
C MET A 43 10.40 -11.43 13.15
N ASP A 44 11.66 -11.73 12.88
CA ASP A 44 12.42 -12.76 13.58
C ASP A 44 12.81 -12.36 15.01
N THR A 45 12.69 -11.07 15.34
CA THR A 45 12.91 -10.55 16.71
C THR A 45 11.67 -10.59 17.60
N LEU A 46 10.53 -11.10 17.11
CA LEU A 46 9.34 -11.22 17.93
C LEU A 46 9.63 -12.01 19.22
N PRO A 47 9.18 -11.51 20.38
CA PRO A 47 9.42 -12.19 21.65
C PRO A 47 8.63 -13.50 21.72
N GLU A 48 9.25 -14.52 22.30
CA GLU A 48 8.55 -15.77 22.61
C GLU A 48 7.29 -15.51 23.48
N PRO A 49 6.17 -16.18 23.23
CA PRO A 49 5.98 -17.30 22.28
C PRO A 49 5.43 -16.90 20.90
N LEU A 50 5.56 -15.65 20.49
CA LEU A 50 5.02 -15.14 19.22
C LEU A 50 5.86 -15.64 18.04
N LYS A 51 5.21 -16.03 16.95
CA LYS A 51 5.88 -16.42 15.71
C LYS A 51 5.10 -15.94 14.49
N ARG A 52 5.76 -15.14 13.65
CA ARG A 52 5.18 -14.76 12.36
C ARG A 52 4.86 -15.99 11.51
N VAL A 53 3.69 -16.02 10.91
CA VAL A 53 3.25 -17.06 9.97
C VAL A 53 2.79 -16.49 8.62
N SER A 54 2.45 -15.22 8.56
CA SER A 54 2.02 -14.53 7.33
C SER A 54 2.04 -13.02 7.51
N GLY A 55 1.79 -12.27 6.43
CA GLY A 55 1.65 -10.82 6.50
C GLY A 55 0.81 -10.25 5.36
N VAL A 56 0.38 -9.00 5.51
CA VAL A 56 -0.33 -8.24 4.49
C VAL A 56 0.46 -6.97 4.19
N HIS A 57 1.03 -6.91 2.99
CA HIS A 57 1.61 -5.67 2.50
C HIS A 57 0.49 -4.72 2.09
N VAL A 58 0.54 -3.50 2.60
CA VAL A 58 -0.37 -2.43 2.19
C VAL A 58 0.42 -1.39 1.41
N GLU A 59 -0.15 -0.86 0.33
CA GLU A 59 0.50 0.14 -0.53
C GLU A 59 1.06 1.33 0.28
N THR A 60 2.11 1.95 -0.23
CA THR A 60 2.87 2.96 0.51
C THR A 60 2.68 4.38 -0.01
N VAL A 61 1.93 4.58 -1.08
CA VAL A 61 1.85 5.88 -1.78
C VAL A 61 3.22 6.33 -2.32
N VAL A 62 4.10 5.38 -2.59
CA VAL A 62 5.44 5.64 -3.13
C VAL A 62 5.37 5.64 -4.65
N GLY A 63 5.88 6.69 -5.30
CA GLY A 63 5.94 6.78 -6.76
C GLY A 63 5.46 8.12 -7.30
N GLN A 64 5.12 8.15 -8.59
CA GLN A 64 4.63 9.35 -9.25
C GLN A 64 3.21 9.70 -8.78
N MET A 65 2.96 10.99 -8.63
CA MET A 65 1.68 11.51 -8.15
C MET A 65 1.08 12.50 -9.15
N GLU A 66 -0.22 12.44 -9.37
CA GLU A 66 -0.98 13.43 -10.12
C GLU A 66 -2.25 13.80 -9.36
N GLY A 67 -2.45 15.10 -9.12
CA GLY A 67 -3.60 15.57 -8.36
C GLY A 67 -3.73 14.94 -6.96
N GLY A 68 -2.61 14.59 -6.33
CA GLY A 68 -2.58 13.90 -5.05
C GLY A 68 -2.78 12.38 -5.12
N PHE A 69 -2.97 11.79 -6.29
CA PHE A 69 -3.16 10.34 -6.48
C PHE A 69 -1.91 9.68 -7.06
N PRO A 70 -1.52 8.49 -6.57
CA PRO A 70 -0.42 7.73 -7.15
C PRO A 70 -0.78 7.23 -8.55
N LEU A 71 0.21 7.28 -9.47
CA LEU A 71 0.05 6.85 -10.86
C LEU A 71 0.55 5.43 -11.13
N ASP A 72 1.56 4.99 -10.39
CA ASP A 72 2.31 3.76 -10.64
C ASP A 72 2.01 2.66 -9.61
N THR A 73 0.76 2.55 -9.20
CA THR A 73 0.34 1.65 -8.12
C THR A 73 0.49 0.16 -8.46
N VAL A 74 0.31 -0.20 -9.74
CA VAL A 74 0.52 -1.58 -10.22
C VAL A 74 2.00 -1.94 -10.23
N GLU A 75 2.88 -0.97 -10.54
CA GLU A 75 4.33 -1.18 -10.46
C GLU A 75 4.77 -1.45 -9.02
N GLU A 76 4.17 -0.79 -8.04
CA GLU A 76 4.40 -1.11 -6.63
C GLU A 76 4.01 -2.55 -6.32
N THR A 77 2.84 -3.00 -6.76
CA THR A 77 2.39 -4.39 -6.57
C THR A 77 3.39 -5.39 -7.17
N THR A 78 3.83 -5.16 -8.39
CA THR A 78 4.84 -6.00 -9.05
C THR A 78 6.17 -5.99 -8.29
N TRP A 79 6.63 -4.83 -7.87
CA TRP A 79 7.87 -4.68 -7.12
C TRP A 79 7.80 -5.41 -5.78
N VAL A 80 6.71 -5.26 -5.03
CA VAL A 80 6.51 -5.95 -3.75
C VAL A 80 6.48 -7.47 -3.93
N CYS A 81 5.79 -7.97 -4.95
CA CYS A 81 5.80 -9.40 -5.27
C CYS A 81 7.22 -9.92 -5.47
N ASN A 82 8.03 -9.20 -6.25
CA ASN A 82 9.43 -9.56 -6.49
C ASN A 82 10.29 -9.53 -5.22
N GLN A 83 10.04 -8.56 -4.34
CA GLN A 83 10.75 -8.45 -3.05
C GLN A 83 10.43 -9.61 -2.11
N LEU A 84 9.19 -10.03 -2.04
CA LEU A 84 8.71 -11.04 -1.08
C LEU A 84 8.76 -12.48 -1.60
N ALA A 85 8.82 -12.70 -2.90
CA ALA A 85 8.84 -14.02 -3.52
C ALA A 85 9.90 -14.98 -2.93
N PRO A 86 11.14 -14.55 -2.63
CA PRO A 86 12.16 -15.44 -2.06
C PRO A 86 11.79 -16.02 -0.69
N THR A 87 10.93 -15.34 0.07
CA THR A 87 10.54 -15.73 1.44
C THR A 87 9.16 -16.38 1.51
N GLU A 88 8.41 -16.40 0.41
CA GLU A 88 7.00 -16.81 0.38
C GLU A 88 6.75 -18.25 0.87
N SER A 89 7.66 -19.16 0.59
CA SER A 89 7.53 -20.55 1.05
C SER A 89 7.51 -20.69 2.58
N GLN A 90 8.11 -19.73 3.29
CA GLN A 90 8.15 -19.71 4.75
C GLN A 90 7.08 -18.78 5.32
N TYR A 91 6.78 -17.69 4.60
CA TYR A 91 5.91 -16.60 5.06
C TYR A 91 5.03 -16.12 3.92
N PRO A 92 3.90 -16.79 3.68
CA PRO A 92 2.93 -16.34 2.68
C PRO A 92 2.45 -14.93 3.00
N PHE A 93 2.21 -14.15 1.94
CA PHE A 93 1.77 -12.77 2.05
C PHE A 93 0.59 -12.47 1.15
N ALA A 94 -0.16 -11.44 1.52
CA ALA A 94 -1.19 -10.84 0.71
C ALA A 94 -0.83 -9.39 0.38
N ILE A 95 -1.47 -8.83 -0.64
CA ILE A 95 -1.27 -7.45 -1.09
C ILE A 95 -2.60 -6.69 -1.05
N VAL A 96 -2.54 -5.50 -0.50
CA VAL A 96 -3.56 -4.46 -0.60
C VAL A 96 -2.95 -3.31 -1.40
N GLY A 97 -3.46 -3.07 -2.59
CA GLY A 97 -2.99 -2.04 -3.51
C GLY A 97 -3.80 -0.75 -3.44
N HIS A 98 -3.44 0.26 -4.21
CA HIS A 98 -4.18 1.49 -4.33
C HIS A 98 -4.98 1.55 -5.63
N VAL A 99 -6.25 1.90 -5.52
CA VAL A 99 -7.12 2.27 -6.65
C VAL A 99 -7.87 3.54 -6.30
N ASN A 100 -7.87 4.52 -7.19
CA ASN A 100 -8.70 5.71 -7.03
C ASN A 100 -10.16 5.41 -7.41
N LEU A 101 -10.94 4.95 -6.44
CA LEU A 101 -12.35 4.55 -6.60
C LEU A 101 -13.29 5.74 -6.90
N ALA A 102 -12.81 6.98 -6.86
CA ALA A 102 -13.61 8.16 -7.16
C ALA A 102 -13.43 8.69 -8.59
N LYS A 103 -12.56 8.07 -9.41
CA LYS A 103 -12.26 8.55 -10.75
C LYS A 103 -13.38 8.18 -11.74
N ASP A 104 -13.55 6.92 -12.03
CA ASP A 104 -14.67 6.32 -12.77
C ASP A 104 -14.64 4.80 -12.59
N ILE A 105 -15.76 4.13 -12.89
CA ILE A 105 -15.90 2.69 -12.64
C ILE A 105 -15.02 1.88 -13.58
N ALA A 106 -15.01 2.19 -14.87
CA ALA A 106 -14.23 1.46 -15.85
C ALA A 106 -12.71 1.57 -15.56
N TYR A 107 -12.25 2.73 -15.14
CA TYR A 107 -10.88 2.92 -14.66
C TYR A 107 -10.58 2.08 -13.43
N SER A 108 -11.50 2.06 -12.47
CA SER A 108 -11.33 1.28 -11.24
C SER A 108 -11.28 -0.21 -11.51
N GLU A 109 -12.16 -0.73 -12.37
CA GLU A 109 -12.21 -2.13 -12.79
C GLU A 109 -10.93 -2.54 -13.53
N ASP A 110 -10.46 -1.72 -14.49
CA ASP A 110 -9.23 -1.98 -15.24
C ASP A 110 -8.01 -2.01 -14.32
N LEU A 111 -7.89 -1.05 -13.40
CA LEU A 111 -6.77 -1.00 -12.47
C LEU A 111 -6.80 -2.16 -11.46
N LEU A 112 -7.98 -2.55 -10.98
CA LEU A 112 -8.16 -3.74 -10.15
C LEU A 112 -7.68 -5.00 -10.88
N GLN A 113 -8.05 -5.16 -12.15
CA GLN A 113 -7.64 -6.30 -12.96
C GLN A 113 -6.11 -6.33 -13.14
N GLN A 114 -5.48 -5.18 -13.38
CA GLN A 114 -4.03 -5.07 -13.48
C GLN A 114 -3.34 -5.47 -12.16
N HIS A 115 -3.86 -5.07 -11.00
CA HIS A 115 -3.34 -5.51 -9.70
C HIS A 115 -3.47 -7.01 -9.49
N ILE A 116 -4.62 -7.59 -9.87
CA ILE A 116 -4.85 -9.04 -9.78
C ILE A 116 -3.82 -9.81 -10.60
N GLU A 117 -3.58 -9.38 -11.85
CA GLU A 117 -2.60 -9.98 -12.74
C GLU A 117 -1.16 -9.82 -12.21
N ALA A 118 -0.78 -8.61 -11.81
CA ALA A 118 0.55 -8.30 -11.31
C ALA A 118 0.90 -9.00 -9.98
N SER A 119 -0.10 -9.34 -9.18
CA SER A 119 0.09 -9.94 -7.86
C SER A 119 0.24 -11.45 -7.88
N GLU A 120 0.07 -12.10 -9.01
CA GLU A 120 0.12 -13.58 -9.11
C GLU A 120 -0.80 -14.29 -8.10
N GLY A 121 -2.00 -13.76 -7.90
CA GLY A 121 -3.00 -14.33 -6.99
C GLY A 121 -2.87 -13.91 -5.52
N ARG A 122 -2.04 -12.91 -5.20
CA ARG A 122 -1.85 -12.42 -3.82
C ARG A 122 -2.67 -11.18 -3.49
N PHE A 123 -3.27 -10.53 -4.47
CA PHE A 123 -4.12 -9.35 -4.26
C PHE A 123 -5.39 -9.70 -3.46
N ARG A 124 -5.70 -8.91 -2.42
CA ARG A 124 -6.83 -9.17 -1.53
C ARG A 124 -7.71 -7.96 -1.27
N GLY A 125 -7.27 -6.77 -1.63
CA GLY A 125 -8.06 -5.59 -1.39
C GLY A 125 -7.42 -4.30 -1.84
N VAL A 126 -8.13 -3.23 -1.61
CA VAL A 126 -7.77 -1.86 -1.97
C VAL A 126 -7.68 -1.03 -0.71
N ARG A 127 -6.68 -0.15 -0.67
CA ARG A 127 -6.64 0.97 0.26
C ARG A 127 -6.70 2.28 -0.54
N MET A 128 -7.58 3.17 -0.12
CA MET A 128 -7.60 4.57 -0.52
C MET A 128 -7.62 5.41 0.76
N ILE A 129 -6.62 6.28 0.95
CA ILE A 129 -6.53 7.11 2.16
C ILE A 129 -7.58 8.21 2.06
N LEU A 130 -8.46 8.30 3.06
CA LEU A 130 -9.61 9.21 3.10
C LEU A 130 -9.58 10.16 4.31
N ASN A 131 -8.46 10.27 5.02
CA ASN A 131 -8.39 11.14 6.18
C ASN A 131 -8.54 12.61 5.79
N HIS A 132 -9.52 13.26 6.37
CA HIS A 132 -9.85 14.67 6.19
C HIS A 132 -10.02 15.34 7.55
N HIS A 133 -9.40 16.51 7.71
CA HIS A 133 -9.58 17.32 8.91
C HIS A 133 -10.04 18.72 8.49
N PRO A 134 -11.31 19.09 8.72
CA PRO A 134 -11.91 20.31 8.18
C PRO A 134 -11.24 21.61 8.69
N GLU A 135 -10.63 21.57 9.87
CA GLU A 135 -10.03 22.74 10.52
C GLU A 135 -8.49 22.77 10.41
N ASN A 136 -7.88 21.68 9.94
CA ASN A 136 -6.42 21.59 9.82
C ASN A 136 -6.01 20.88 8.53
N PRO A 137 -5.69 21.64 7.47
CA PRO A 137 -5.26 21.08 6.18
C PRO A 137 -4.01 20.18 6.29
N ASP A 138 -3.11 20.45 7.23
CA ASP A 138 -1.90 19.65 7.41
C ASP A 138 -2.18 18.21 7.86
N LEU A 139 -3.38 17.96 8.37
CA LEU A 139 -3.85 16.62 8.76
C LEU A 139 -4.74 15.97 7.68
N THR A 140 -5.00 16.67 6.60
CA THR A 140 -5.77 16.16 5.46
C THR A 140 -4.82 15.56 4.45
N TRP A 141 -5.07 14.32 4.04
CA TRP A 141 -4.28 13.70 2.99
C TRP A 141 -4.48 14.45 1.66
N PRO A 142 -3.43 14.71 0.86
CA PRO A 142 -3.55 15.53 -0.37
C PRO A 142 -4.59 15.01 -1.37
N GLN A 143 -4.85 13.71 -1.42
CA GLN A 143 -5.88 13.11 -2.27
C GLN A 143 -7.31 13.50 -1.84
N VAL A 144 -7.49 13.99 -0.62
CA VAL A 144 -8.81 14.25 0.00
C VAL A 144 -9.10 15.76 0.10
N GLU A 145 -8.62 16.53 -0.88
CA GLU A 145 -8.76 18.02 -0.87
C GLU A 145 -10.17 18.52 -0.58
N HIS A 146 -11.17 17.74 -0.91
CA HIS A 146 -12.56 18.18 -0.79
C HIS A 146 -13.37 17.44 0.29
N GLY A 147 -12.79 16.47 0.99
CA GLY A 147 -13.41 15.77 2.11
C GLY A 147 -14.76 15.10 1.85
N ASN A 148 -15.10 14.83 0.60
CA ASN A 148 -16.47 14.51 0.23
C ASN A 148 -16.62 13.19 -0.56
N PHE A 149 -15.65 12.30 -0.49
CA PHE A 149 -15.70 11.01 -1.23
C PHE A 149 -16.92 10.17 -0.90
N LEU A 150 -17.33 10.13 0.37
CA LEU A 150 -18.50 9.35 0.79
C LEU A 150 -19.83 9.85 0.20
N HIS A 151 -19.85 11.06 -0.33
CA HIS A 151 -21.00 11.61 -1.05
C HIS A 151 -20.80 11.60 -2.58
N ASN A 152 -19.68 11.09 -3.06
CA ASN A 152 -19.43 10.93 -4.48
C ASN A 152 -20.16 9.67 -4.98
N PRO A 153 -21.12 9.78 -5.92
CA PRO A 153 -21.86 8.62 -6.41
C PRO A 153 -20.97 7.60 -7.10
N ILE A 154 -19.92 8.03 -7.82
CA ILE A 154 -18.95 7.12 -8.45
C ILE A 154 -18.21 6.32 -7.39
N PHE A 155 -17.72 6.97 -6.32
CA PHE A 155 -17.04 6.29 -5.22
C PHE A 155 -17.96 5.24 -4.55
N SER A 156 -19.22 5.60 -4.31
CA SER A 156 -20.20 4.69 -3.70
C SER A 156 -20.51 3.49 -4.60
N GLU A 157 -20.60 3.71 -5.90
CA GLU A 157 -20.86 2.66 -6.89
C GLU A 157 -19.64 1.75 -7.08
N SER A 158 -18.42 2.30 -7.03
CA SER A 158 -17.18 1.52 -7.14
C SER A 158 -16.91 0.61 -5.94
N ILE A 159 -17.59 0.82 -4.80
CA ILE A 159 -17.46 -0.03 -3.61
C ILE A 159 -18.54 -1.13 -3.57
N ALA A 160 -19.66 -0.94 -4.28
CA ALA A 160 -20.79 -1.85 -4.26
C ALA A 160 -20.53 -3.10 -5.09
#